data_0922a533aac8aa4e01ea40aa98b5eb4e
#
_entry.id   0922a533aac8aa4e01ea40aa98b5eb4e
#
_cell.length_a   1.000
_cell.length_b   1.000
_cell.length_c   1.000
_cell.angle_alpha   90.00
_cell.angle_beta   90.00
_cell.angle_gamma   90.00
#
_symmetry.space_group_name_H-M   'P 1'
#
loop_
_entity.id
_entity.type
_entity.pdbx_description
1 polymer ?
#
loop_
_entity_poly.entity_id
_entity_poly.type
_entity_poly.pdbx_seq_one_letter_code
_entity_poly.pdbx_strand_id
1 'polypeptide(L)'
;NNIIRFSRQIIRFLKTKNVKAIVIACNTASALALDTVQEEFDIPIIGVIVPGARAAVRETKNGQIGVLGTEATIKSETYTKEIRKLMPEAEVIGKPCPLFVPLVEEGFAKHKITEEVIDIYLSDMRKSEIDTLILGCTHYPLLRSRIMAYFGESVHIVNPAYETAMDLKQILEEQKIANTSGE
;
A
#
# COMPACT_ATOMS: atom_id res chain seq x y z
N ASN A 1 6.46 -1.87 20.43
CA ASN A 1 5.94 -1.14 19.26
C ASN A 1 4.43 -0.89 19.43
N ASN A 2 4.02 0.39 19.46
CA ASN A 2 2.61 0.76 19.67
C ASN A 2 1.69 0.25 18.55
N ILE A 3 2.20 0.20 17.31
CA ILE A 3 1.43 -0.28 16.15
C ILE A 3 1.05 -1.75 16.33
N ILE A 4 2.00 -2.60 16.72
CA ILE A 4 1.72 -4.02 17.00
C ILE A 4 0.69 -4.14 18.13
N ARG A 5 0.87 -3.38 19.21
CA ARG A 5 -0.06 -3.41 20.35
C ARG A 5 -1.49 -3.04 19.96
N PHE A 6 -1.66 -1.96 19.18
CA PHE A 6 -2.99 -1.55 18.73
C PHE A 6 -3.57 -2.52 17.71
N SER A 7 -2.77 -3.04 16.78
CA SER A 7 -3.22 -4.07 15.84
C SER A 7 -3.75 -5.31 16.59
N ARG A 8 -3.04 -5.80 17.60
CA ARG A 8 -3.51 -6.91 18.45
C ARG A 8 -4.84 -6.62 19.12
N GLN A 9 -5.03 -5.41 19.66
CA GLN A 9 -6.28 -5.02 20.32
C GLN A 9 -7.45 -5.01 19.34
N ILE A 10 -7.24 -4.44 18.16
CA ILE A 10 -8.25 -4.38 17.08
C ILE A 10 -8.60 -5.79 16.60
N ILE A 11 -7.60 -6.64 16.35
CA ILE A 11 -7.80 -8.02 15.89
C ILE A 11 -8.58 -8.82 16.92
N ARG A 12 -8.23 -8.73 18.22
CA ARG A 12 -8.98 -9.39 19.29
C ARG A 12 -10.43 -8.95 19.33
N PHE A 13 -10.69 -7.65 19.17
CA PHE A 13 -12.05 -7.13 19.11
C PHE A 13 -12.80 -7.65 17.88
N LEU A 14 -12.19 -7.63 16.70
CA LEU A 14 -12.82 -8.14 15.48
C LEU A 14 -13.14 -9.64 15.56
N LYS A 15 -12.28 -10.44 16.19
CA LYS A 15 -12.56 -11.87 16.44
C LYS A 15 -13.84 -12.09 17.26
N THR A 16 -14.18 -11.19 18.19
CA THR A 16 -15.46 -11.28 18.93
C THR A 16 -16.69 -11.04 18.03
N LYS A 17 -16.50 -10.56 16.82
CA LYS A 17 -17.56 -10.32 15.81
C LYS A 17 -17.70 -11.45 14.81
N ASN A 18 -17.06 -12.60 15.02
CA ASN A 18 -17.09 -13.77 14.14
C ASN A 18 -16.69 -13.46 12.70
N VAL A 19 -15.74 -12.54 12.50
CA VAL A 19 -15.21 -12.24 11.16
C VAL A 19 -14.44 -13.45 10.61
N LYS A 20 -14.47 -13.65 9.30
CA LYS A 20 -13.85 -14.80 8.62
C LYS A 20 -12.42 -14.52 8.20
N ALA A 21 -12.07 -13.26 7.99
CA ALA A 21 -10.73 -12.79 7.63
C ALA A 21 -10.56 -11.35 8.09
N ILE A 22 -9.32 -10.90 8.17
CA ILE A 22 -8.97 -9.52 8.55
C ILE A 22 -8.01 -8.94 7.50
N VAL A 23 -8.30 -7.72 7.06
CA VAL A 23 -7.41 -6.96 6.18
C VAL A 23 -6.78 -5.80 6.97
N ILE A 24 -5.45 -5.73 6.98
CA ILE A 24 -4.72 -4.57 7.47
C ILE A 24 -4.53 -3.62 6.28
N ALA A 25 -5.46 -2.69 6.09
CA ALA A 25 -5.47 -1.77 4.95
C ALA A 25 -4.39 -0.67 5.05
N CYS A 26 -3.89 -0.40 6.25
CA CYS A 26 -2.83 0.57 6.48
C CYS A 26 -1.47 0.01 6.07
N ASN A 27 -0.76 0.69 5.16
CA ASN A 27 0.59 0.28 4.73
C ASN A 27 1.59 0.28 5.89
N THR A 28 1.55 1.29 6.75
CA THR A 28 2.42 1.36 7.93
C THR A 28 2.17 0.18 8.89
N ALA A 29 0.91 -0.15 9.15
CA ALA A 29 0.58 -1.28 10.00
C ALA A 29 0.93 -2.62 9.32
N SER A 30 0.71 -2.75 8.02
CA SER A 30 1.14 -3.92 7.24
C SER A 30 2.66 -4.11 7.29
N ALA A 31 3.43 -3.01 7.17
CA ALA A 31 4.89 -3.06 7.21
C ALA A 31 5.45 -3.46 8.58
N LEU A 32 4.80 -3.07 9.68
CA LEU A 32 5.38 -3.12 11.02
C LEU A 32 4.72 -4.13 11.97
N ALA A 33 3.56 -4.64 11.63
CA ALA A 33 2.79 -5.51 12.53
C ALA A 33 2.31 -6.82 11.88
N LEU A 34 2.21 -6.90 10.54
CA LEU A 34 1.57 -8.03 9.85
C LEU A 34 2.17 -9.36 10.25
N ASP A 35 3.47 -9.56 10.09
CA ASP A 35 4.15 -10.83 10.37
C ASP A 35 3.88 -11.29 11.81
N THR A 36 4.02 -10.36 12.77
CA THR A 36 3.79 -10.66 14.19
C THR A 36 2.35 -11.10 14.46
N VAL A 37 1.35 -10.42 13.89
CA VAL A 37 -0.04 -10.76 14.17
C VAL A 37 -0.51 -11.99 13.39
N GLN A 38 0.06 -12.27 12.22
CA GLN A 38 -0.22 -13.51 11.49
C GLN A 38 0.23 -14.76 12.27
N GLU A 39 1.36 -14.68 12.99
CA GLU A 39 1.85 -15.77 13.83
C GLU A 39 1.03 -15.97 15.10
N GLU A 40 0.37 -14.91 15.61
CA GLU A 40 -0.35 -14.93 16.88
C GLU A 40 -1.83 -15.32 16.79
N PHE A 41 -2.43 -15.22 15.61
CA PHE A 41 -3.86 -15.43 15.43
C PHE A 41 -4.16 -16.49 14.36
N ASP A 42 -5.14 -17.33 14.67
CA ASP A 42 -5.61 -18.47 13.85
C ASP A 42 -6.68 -18.09 12.81
N ILE A 43 -6.71 -16.84 12.36
CA ILE A 43 -7.62 -16.32 11.34
C ILE A 43 -6.80 -15.77 10.17
N PRO A 44 -7.25 -15.88 8.92
CA PRO A 44 -6.58 -15.24 7.80
C PRO A 44 -6.44 -13.73 8.02
N ILE A 45 -5.20 -13.25 8.05
CA ILE A 45 -4.88 -11.82 8.15
C ILE A 45 -4.00 -11.48 6.95
N ILE A 46 -4.42 -10.51 6.15
CA ILE A 46 -3.65 -10.05 5.00
C ILE A 46 -3.33 -8.57 5.12
N GLY A 47 -2.20 -8.18 4.56
CA GLY A 47 -1.77 -6.79 4.44
C GLY A 47 -1.77 -6.33 2.99
N VAL A 48 -1.51 -5.05 2.78
CA VAL A 48 -1.59 -4.42 1.45
C VAL A 48 -0.25 -4.38 0.71
N ILE A 49 0.87 -4.67 1.37
CA ILE A 49 2.20 -4.50 0.75
C ILE A 49 2.51 -5.61 -0.25
N VAL A 50 2.32 -6.86 0.11
CA VAL A 50 2.61 -8.00 -0.77
C VAL A 50 1.80 -7.95 -2.06
N PRO A 51 0.45 -7.75 -2.01
CA PRO A 51 -0.34 -7.56 -3.24
C PRO A 51 0.12 -6.38 -4.07
N GLY A 52 0.43 -5.24 -3.44
CA GLY A 52 0.93 -4.05 -4.12
C GLY A 52 2.30 -4.25 -4.79
N ALA A 53 3.22 -4.95 -4.12
CA ALA A 53 4.53 -5.29 -4.67
C ALA A 53 4.40 -6.22 -5.89
N ARG A 54 3.53 -7.24 -5.79
CA ARG A 54 3.25 -8.16 -6.90
C ARG A 54 2.67 -7.43 -8.10
N ALA A 55 1.73 -6.52 -7.89
CA ALA A 55 1.16 -5.70 -8.95
C ALA A 55 2.23 -4.83 -9.62
N ALA A 56 3.09 -4.18 -8.85
CA ALA A 56 4.14 -3.34 -9.39
C ALA A 56 5.13 -4.12 -10.26
N VAL A 57 5.53 -5.31 -9.82
CA VAL A 57 6.41 -6.20 -10.61
C VAL A 57 5.73 -6.67 -11.90
N ARG A 58 4.42 -6.90 -11.87
CA ARG A 58 3.65 -7.27 -13.07
C ARG A 58 3.55 -6.13 -14.08
N GLU A 59 3.43 -4.90 -13.61
CA GLU A 59 3.17 -3.73 -14.46
C GLU A 59 4.46 -3.07 -14.98
N THR A 60 5.58 -3.15 -14.25
CA THR A 60 6.85 -2.53 -14.69
C THR A 60 7.41 -3.22 -15.94
N LYS A 61 8.01 -2.42 -16.81
CA LYS A 61 8.67 -2.89 -18.02
C LYS A 61 10.20 -2.81 -17.91
N ASN A 62 10.70 -1.87 -17.12
CA ASN A 62 12.14 -1.61 -16.98
C ASN A 62 12.70 -1.96 -15.58
N GLY A 63 11.85 -2.42 -14.65
CA GLY A 63 12.26 -2.77 -13.29
C GLY A 63 12.52 -1.57 -12.38
N GLN A 64 12.19 -0.35 -12.81
CA GLN A 64 12.38 0.86 -12.00
C GLN A 64 11.06 1.29 -11.36
N ILE A 65 10.95 1.06 -10.05
CA ILE A 65 9.69 1.20 -9.32
C ILE A 65 9.81 2.27 -8.25
N GLY A 66 8.92 3.26 -8.30
CA GLY A 66 8.75 4.26 -7.24
C GLY A 66 7.77 3.77 -6.16
N VAL A 67 8.01 4.12 -4.90
CA VAL A 67 7.10 3.86 -3.78
C VAL A 67 6.89 5.14 -2.99
N LEU A 68 5.66 5.65 -2.96
CA LEU A 68 5.28 6.74 -2.07
C LEU A 68 4.70 6.16 -0.78
N GLY A 69 5.08 6.70 0.36
CA GLY A 69 4.59 6.19 1.64
C GLY A 69 4.79 7.17 2.78
N THR A 70 4.35 6.77 3.97
CA THR A 70 4.75 7.45 5.21
C THR A 70 6.24 7.19 5.48
N GLU A 71 6.87 8.00 6.33
CA GLU A 71 8.26 7.75 6.75
C GLU A 71 8.45 6.34 7.30
N ALA A 72 7.52 5.87 8.12
CA ALA A 72 7.61 4.54 8.73
C ALA A 72 7.51 3.42 7.67
N THR A 73 6.63 3.55 6.68
CA THR A 73 6.50 2.60 5.58
C THR A 73 7.80 2.55 4.75
N ILE A 74 8.34 3.70 4.38
CA ILE A 74 9.57 3.75 3.58
C ILE A 74 10.78 3.24 4.36
N LYS A 75 10.95 3.68 5.61
CA LYS A 75 12.06 3.23 6.48
C LYS A 75 12.02 1.74 6.82
N SER A 76 10.86 1.09 6.74
CA SER A 76 10.73 -0.36 6.96
C SER A 76 11.37 -1.19 5.84
N GLU A 77 11.51 -0.60 4.65
CA GLU A 77 11.97 -1.26 3.42
C GLU A 77 11.12 -2.46 3.00
N THR A 78 9.94 -2.65 3.58
CA THR A 78 9.11 -3.84 3.33
C THR A 78 8.71 -3.94 1.85
N TYR A 79 8.31 -2.83 1.20
CA TYR A 79 8.07 -2.84 -0.25
C TYR A 79 9.29 -3.25 -1.05
N THR A 80 10.47 -2.68 -0.75
CA THR A 80 11.72 -3.02 -1.44
C THR A 80 12.06 -4.51 -1.30
N LYS A 81 11.90 -5.05 -0.10
CA LYS A 81 12.12 -6.49 0.16
C LYS A 81 11.15 -7.37 -0.61
N GLU A 82 9.84 -7.05 -0.60
CA GLU A 82 8.83 -7.85 -1.30
C GLU A 82 8.97 -7.75 -2.83
N ILE A 83 9.28 -6.58 -3.36
CA ILE A 83 9.57 -6.41 -4.80
C ILE A 83 10.79 -7.24 -5.20
N ARG A 84 11.90 -7.15 -4.45
CA ARG A 84 13.14 -7.88 -4.76
C ARG A 84 13.06 -9.40 -4.57
N LYS A 85 12.13 -9.90 -3.77
CA LYS A 85 11.83 -11.34 -3.74
C LYS A 85 11.29 -11.84 -5.09
N LEU A 86 10.54 -11.01 -5.81
CA LEU A 86 9.91 -11.34 -7.08
C LEU A 86 10.78 -10.95 -8.28
N MET A 87 11.52 -9.84 -8.18
CA MET A 87 12.40 -9.26 -9.19
C MET A 87 13.67 -8.77 -8.51
N PRO A 88 14.70 -9.65 -8.32
CA PRO A 88 15.91 -9.31 -7.57
C PRO A 88 16.68 -8.10 -8.10
N GLU A 89 16.63 -7.87 -9.43
CA GLU A 89 17.28 -6.76 -10.13
C GLU A 89 16.50 -5.45 -10.08
N ALA A 90 15.29 -5.42 -9.51
CA ALA A 90 14.48 -4.22 -9.46
C ALA A 90 15.17 -3.08 -8.68
N GLU A 91 15.15 -1.91 -9.29
CA GLU A 91 15.53 -0.66 -8.62
C GLU A 91 14.30 -0.02 -7.99
N VAL A 92 14.31 0.14 -6.67
CA VAL A 92 13.18 0.67 -5.91
C VAL A 92 13.55 1.99 -5.27
N ILE A 93 12.83 3.05 -5.66
CA ILE A 93 13.00 4.40 -5.13
C ILE A 93 11.85 4.70 -4.17
N GLY A 94 12.12 4.66 -2.86
CA GLY A 94 11.15 5.02 -1.83
C GLY A 94 11.16 6.52 -1.52
N LYS A 95 9.99 7.16 -1.49
CA LYS A 95 9.84 8.58 -1.13
C LYS A 95 8.82 8.75 0.00
N PRO A 96 9.25 9.22 1.17
CA PRO A 96 8.32 9.62 2.23
C PRO A 96 7.63 10.93 1.86
N CYS A 97 6.31 10.99 1.99
CA CYS A 97 5.48 12.15 1.67
C CYS A 97 4.58 12.53 2.86
N PRO A 98 5.12 13.01 3.98
CA PRO A 98 4.38 13.21 5.23
C PRO A 98 3.24 14.23 5.12
N LEU A 99 3.33 15.24 4.24
CA LEU A 99 2.28 16.25 4.06
C LEU A 99 1.07 15.75 3.25
N PHE A 100 1.17 14.65 2.52
CA PHE A 100 0.05 14.18 1.70
C PHE A 100 -1.16 13.77 2.53
N VAL A 101 -0.95 13.17 3.71
CA VAL A 101 -2.05 12.80 4.61
C VAL A 101 -2.80 14.05 5.12
N PRO A 102 -2.15 15.05 5.75
CA PRO A 102 -2.83 16.27 6.16
C PRO A 102 -3.55 17.00 5.02
N LEU A 103 -2.95 17.11 3.84
CA LEU A 103 -3.59 17.75 2.69
C LEU A 103 -4.90 17.06 2.28
N VAL A 104 -4.95 15.75 2.37
CA VAL A 104 -6.16 14.98 2.07
C VAL A 104 -7.21 15.17 3.17
N GLU A 105 -6.80 15.04 4.44
CA GLU A 105 -7.71 15.14 5.59
C GLU A 105 -8.32 16.52 5.74
N GLU A 106 -7.58 17.58 5.44
CA GLU A 106 -8.06 18.97 5.44
C GLU A 106 -8.81 19.38 4.16
N GLY A 107 -9.05 18.43 3.24
CA GLY A 107 -9.82 18.69 2.02
C GLY A 107 -9.07 19.42 0.91
N PHE A 108 -7.74 19.55 1.02
CA PHE A 108 -6.90 20.25 0.03
C PHE A 108 -6.48 19.38 -1.17
N ALA A 109 -6.99 18.14 -1.28
CA ALA A 109 -6.60 17.21 -2.36
C ALA A 109 -6.72 17.82 -3.77
N LYS A 110 -7.65 18.76 -3.97
CA LYS A 110 -7.84 19.47 -5.26
C LYS A 110 -7.27 20.91 -5.26
N HIS A 111 -6.65 21.36 -4.19
CA HIS A 111 -6.11 22.70 -4.07
C HIS A 111 -4.74 22.83 -4.76
N LYS A 112 -4.41 24.04 -5.23
CA LYS A 112 -3.12 24.30 -5.90
C LYS A 112 -1.90 23.99 -5.00
N ILE A 113 -2.01 24.21 -3.69
CA ILE A 113 -0.95 23.89 -2.74
C ILE A 113 -0.53 22.39 -2.82
N THR A 114 -1.45 21.50 -3.16
CA THR A 114 -1.15 20.08 -3.31
C THR A 114 -0.27 19.81 -4.52
N GLU A 115 -0.41 20.57 -5.60
CA GLU A 115 0.46 20.49 -6.79
C GLU A 115 1.88 20.95 -6.44
N GLU A 116 2.00 22.03 -5.66
CA GLU A 116 3.29 22.54 -5.20
C GLU A 116 4.00 21.54 -4.27
N VAL A 117 3.26 20.91 -3.35
CA VAL A 117 3.82 19.88 -2.47
C VAL A 117 4.18 18.60 -3.24
N ILE A 118 3.42 18.22 -4.25
CA ILE A 118 3.76 17.11 -5.16
C ILE A 118 5.10 17.42 -5.85
N ASP A 119 5.28 18.60 -6.39
CA ASP A 119 6.53 18.99 -7.06
C ASP A 119 7.72 18.97 -6.08
N ILE A 120 7.56 19.54 -4.88
CA ILE A 120 8.61 19.52 -3.84
C ILE A 120 9.04 18.09 -3.49
N TYR A 121 8.10 17.17 -3.37
CA TYR A 121 8.44 15.80 -2.99
C TYR A 121 8.92 14.95 -4.16
N LEU A 122 8.36 15.13 -5.34
CA LEU A 122 8.50 14.17 -6.44
C LEU A 122 9.40 14.64 -7.59
N SER A 123 9.94 15.88 -7.52
CA SER A 123 10.79 16.43 -8.59
C SER A 123 12.02 15.57 -8.92
N ASP A 124 12.66 14.99 -7.93
CA ASP A 124 13.81 14.10 -8.17
C ASP A 124 13.38 12.75 -8.72
N MET A 125 12.26 12.20 -8.21
CA MET A 125 11.69 10.95 -8.71
C MET A 125 11.19 11.10 -10.16
N ARG A 126 10.68 12.27 -10.54
CA ARG A 126 10.28 12.59 -11.93
C ARG A 126 11.46 12.59 -12.90
N LYS A 127 12.67 12.89 -12.42
CA LYS A 127 13.90 12.87 -13.23
C LYS A 127 14.49 11.46 -13.35
N SER A 128 14.03 10.52 -12.52
CA SER A 128 14.44 9.12 -12.61
C SER A 128 13.69 8.38 -13.72
N GLU A 129 14.10 7.17 -14.00
CA GLU A 129 13.52 6.35 -15.06
C GLU A 129 12.41 5.42 -14.57
N ILE A 130 11.73 5.74 -13.46
CA ILE A 130 10.63 4.92 -12.97
C ILE A 130 9.52 4.85 -14.02
N ASP A 131 9.00 3.65 -14.24
CA ASP A 131 7.84 3.42 -15.09
C ASP A 131 6.61 2.97 -14.29
N THR A 132 6.80 2.66 -13.04
CA THR A 132 5.74 2.17 -12.14
C THR A 132 5.85 2.87 -10.78
N LEU A 133 4.69 3.28 -10.21
CA LEU A 133 4.62 4.01 -8.97
C LEU A 133 3.56 3.41 -8.05
N ILE A 134 3.95 3.00 -6.84
CA ILE A 134 3.05 2.47 -5.81
C ILE A 134 2.57 3.60 -4.90
N LEU A 135 1.25 3.72 -4.72
CA LEU A 135 0.64 4.59 -3.72
C LEU A 135 0.55 3.85 -2.37
N GLY A 136 1.64 3.85 -1.63
CA GLY A 136 1.82 3.10 -0.38
C GLY A 136 1.23 3.76 0.87
N CYS A 137 0.06 4.40 0.75
CA CYS A 137 -0.72 4.95 1.85
C CYS A 137 -2.20 4.99 1.47
N THR A 138 -3.10 4.76 2.43
CA THR A 138 -4.56 4.76 2.21
C THR A 138 -5.11 6.09 1.73
N HIS A 139 -4.44 7.20 2.04
CA HIS A 139 -4.84 8.55 1.62
C HIS A 139 -4.39 8.89 0.19
N TYR A 140 -3.29 8.31 -0.28
CA TYR A 140 -2.67 8.73 -1.54
C TYR A 140 -3.49 8.43 -2.80
N PRO A 141 -4.37 7.42 -2.85
CA PRO A 141 -5.30 7.26 -3.96
C PRO A 141 -6.21 8.48 -4.22
N LEU A 142 -6.49 9.29 -3.18
CA LEU A 142 -7.25 10.54 -3.32
C LEU A 142 -6.47 11.64 -4.06
N LEU A 143 -5.14 11.51 -4.14
CA LEU A 143 -4.25 12.38 -4.90
C LEU A 143 -3.89 11.80 -6.29
N ARG A 144 -4.41 10.61 -6.64
CA ARG A 144 -4.00 9.85 -7.83
C ARG A 144 -4.03 10.69 -9.10
N SER A 145 -5.11 11.44 -9.35
CA SER A 145 -5.25 12.24 -10.57
C SER A 145 -4.18 13.32 -10.71
N ARG A 146 -3.77 13.95 -9.60
CA ARG A 146 -2.72 14.96 -9.62
C ARG A 146 -1.34 14.36 -9.76
N ILE A 147 -1.09 13.23 -9.09
CA ILE A 147 0.17 12.49 -9.23
C ILE A 147 0.32 11.97 -10.68
N MET A 148 -0.77 11.46 -11.27
CA MET A 148 -0.77 11.06 -12.69
C MET A 148 -0.48 12.23 -13.61
N ALA A 149 -1.13 13.39 -13.40
CA ALA A 149 -0.89 14.58 -14.20
C ALA A 149 0.57 15.07 -14.07
N TYR A 150 1.18 14.90 -12.89
CA TYR A 150 2.55 15.28 -12.64
C TYR A 150 3.57 14.40 -13.37
N PHE A 151 3.41 13.07 -13.36
CA PHE A 151 4.31 12.14 -14.03
C PHE A 151 4.00 11.94 -15.51
N GLY A 152 2.75 12.18 -15.92
CA GLY A 152 2.28 11.91 -17.29
C GLY A 152 1.97 10.41 -17.52
N GLU A 153 1.85 10.03 -18.79
CA GLU A 153 1.44 8.67 -19.20
C GLU A 153 2.58 7.63 -19.13
N SER A 154 3.80 8.08 -18.90
CA SER A 154 4.98 7.19 -18.84
C SER A 154 5.07 6.37 -17.57
N VAL A 155 4.33 6.73 -16.52
CA VAL A 155 4.37 6.07 -15.21
C VAL A 155 3.03 5.42 -14.90
N HIS A 156 3.03 4.09 -14.75
CA HIS A 156 1.86 3.33 -14.32
C HIS A 156 1.67 3.44 -12.80
N ILE A 157 0.46 3.83 -12.36
CA ILE A 157 0.16 3.96 -10.92
C ILE A 157 -0.56 2.73 -10.40
N VAL A 158 0.08 2.04 -9.46
CA VAL A 158 -0.46 0.88 -8.75
C VAL A 158 -1.22 1.32 -7.50
N ASN A 159 -2.45 0.84 -7.36
CA ASN A 159 -3.24 0.95 -6.14
C ASN A 159 -3.30 -0.40 -5.42
N PRO A 160 -2.59 -0.58 -4.30
CA PRO A 160 -2.55 -1.85 -3.58
C PRO A 160 -3.92 -2.35 -3.09
N ALA A 161 -4.89 -1.45 -2.87
CA ALA A 161 -6.20 -1.82 -2.33
C ALA A 161 -6.97 -2.78 -3.25
N TYR A 162 -6.94 -2.56 -4.56
CA TYR A 162 -7.60 -3.45 -5.52
C TYR A 162 -6.99 -4.85 -5.49
N GLU A 163 -5.68 -4.95 -5.54
CA GLU A 163 -4.96 -6.22 -5.52
C GLU A 163 -5.20 -6.98 -4.20
N THR A 164 -5.27 -6.25 -3.09
CA THR A 164 -5.59 -6.84 -1.78
C THR A 164 -7.01 -7.40 -1.74
N ALA A 165 -7.98 -6.73 -2.37
CA ALA A 165 -9.35 -7.22 -2.46
C ALA A 165 -9.42 -8.51 -3.30
N MET A 166 -8.63 -8.60 -4.38
CA MET A 166 -8.55 -9.82 -5.19
C MET A 166 -7.92 -10.99 -4.42
N ASP A 167 -6.84 -10.73 -3.67
CA ASP A 167 -6.20 -11.73 -2.80
C ASP A 167 -7.17 -12.21 -1.71
N LEU A 168 -7.91 -11.29 -1.08
CA LEU A 168 -8.93 -11.66 -0.10
C LEU A 168 -9.99 -12.58 -0.70
N LYS A 169 -10.51 -12.24 -1.88
CA LYS A 169 -11.48 -13.07 -2.59
C LYS A 169 -10.93 -14.49 -2.78
N GLN A 170 -9.72 -14.62 -3.29
CA GLN A 170 -9.08 -15.91 -3.51
C GLN A 170 -8.97 -16.71 -2.20
N ILE A 171 -8.51 -16.10 -1.11
CA ILE A 171 -8.38 -16.76 0.21
C ILE A 171 -9.75 -17.28 0.69
N LEU A 172 -10.80 -16.45 0.58
CA LEU A 172 -12.14 -16.84 1.01
C LEU A 172 -12.68 -18.03 0.19
N GLU A 173 -12.41 -18.07 -1.11
CA GLU A 173 -12.79 -19.17 -2.01
C GLU A 173 -12.00 -20.45 -1.72
N GLU A 174 -10.67 -20.39 -1.63
CA GLU A 174 -9.81 -21.51 -1.36
C GLU A 174 -10.10 -22.17 0.00
N GLN A 175 -10.35 -21.36 1.03
CA GLN A 175 -10.70 -21.85 2.36
C GLN A 175 -12.20 -22.23 2.49
N LYS A 176 -12.98 -22.06 1.44
CA LYS A 176 -14.43 -22.36 1.42
C LYS A 176 -15.23 -21.60 2.49
N ILE A 177 -14.82 -20.38 2.81
CA ILE A 177 -15.46 -19.51 3.79
C ILE A 177 -16.15 -18.28 3.16
N ALA A 178 -16.15 -18.18 1.83
CA ALA A 178 -16.89 -17.16 1.10
C ALA A 178 -18.38 -17.18 1.45
N ASN A 179 -19.04 -16.00 1.47
CA ASN A 179 -20.48 -15.95 1.60
C ASN A 179 -21.13 -16.37 0.27
N THR A 180 -21.95 -17.41 0.32
CA THR A 180 -22.69 -17.94 -0.84
C THR A 180 -24.19 -17.66 -0.75
N SER A 181 -24.67 -17.04 0.32
CA SER A 181 -26.11 -16.77 0.52
C SER A 181 -26.64 -15.62 -0.34
N GLY A 182 -25.79 -14.76 -0.85
CA GLY A 182 -26.19 -13.58 -1.61
C GLY A 182 -26.82 -12.45 -0.75
N GLU A 183 -26.78 -12.58 0.58
CA GLU A 183 -27.25 -11.58 1.55
C GLU A 183 -26.11 -10.66 2.05
#